data_4f6efbaa3344538ebac990514579d15f
#
_entry.id   4f6efbaa3344538ebac990514579d15f
#
_cell.length_a   1.000
_cell.length_b   1.000
_cell.length_c   1.000
_cell.angle_alpha   90.00
_cell.angle_beta   90.00
_cell.angle_gamma   90.00
#
_symmetry.space_group_name_H-M   'P 1'
#
loop_
_entity.id
_entity.type
_entity.pdbx_description
1 polymer ?
#
loop_
_entity_poly.entity_id
_entity_poly.type
_entity_poly.pdbx_seq_one_letter_code
_entity_poly.pdbx_strand_id
1 'polypeptide(L)'
;MLRYLADDTETTVIGAYVEGVPDGRGFYEGLAAAAAKKPVIIHKAGRTQAGARSAASHTAALAGTAELWSTVLKQAGAHEARNQEQLLDLMLGADMLPSSGGRNIAIVGGGGGRSVQSADAAEENGFTVVPLPDDVRRRVREKAPGLADWVGNPVDQSILAGSGLSSNGLLELMLESAAYDLAIANVGEDWFFGRPDASDRLKHACNRLAQICETSAKPVAVVL
;
A
#
# COMPACT_ATOMS: atom_id res chain seq x y z
N MET A 1 -19.86 -12.69 -15.25
CA MET A 1 -19.49 -11.45 -14.50
C MET A 1 -18.02 -11.07 -14.75
N LEU A 2 -17.01 -11.86 -14.30
CA LEU A 2 -15.58 -11.50 -14.42
C LEU A 2 -15.16 -11.13 -15.86
N ARG A 3 -15.55 -11.95 -16.87
CA ARG A 3 -15.25 -11.64 -18.28
C ARG A 3 -15.89 -10.34 -18.76
N TYR A 4 -17.11 -10.06 -18.31
CA TYR A 4 -17.79 -8.79 -18.63
C TYR A 4 -17.00 -7.59 -18.08
N LEU A 5 -16.65 -7.63 -16.78
CA LEU A 5 -15.87 -6.56 -16.14
C LEU A 5 -14.46 -6.43 -16.73
N ALA A 6 -13.88 -7.52 -17.23
CA ALA A 6 -12.61 -7.51 -17.91
C ALA A 6 -12.63 -6.71 -19.23
N ASP A 7 -13.77 -6.71 -19.92
CA ASP A 7 -13.96 -6.03 -21.21
C ASP A 7 -14.61 -4.64 -21.08
N ASP A 8 -15.18 -4.33 -19.93
CA ASP A 8 -15.81 -3.06 -19.65
C ASP A 8 -14.77 -1.93 -19.52
N THR A 9 -14.88 -0.89 -20.33
CA THR A 9 -13.91 0.22 -20.38
C THR A 9 -13.95 1.14 -19.17
N GLU A 10 -15.04 1.16 -18.44
CA GLU A 10 -15.21 2.00 -17.24
C GLU A 10 -14.64 1.34 -15.99
N THR A 11 -14.47 0.01 -16.00
CA THR A 11 -13.91 -0.74 -14.88
C THR A 11 -12.38 -0.71 -14.95
N THR A 12 -11.71 -0.12 -13.96
CA THR A 12 -10.23 -0.08 -13.83
C THR A 12 -9.70 -1.22 -12.98
N VAL A 13 -10.40 -1.58 -11.88
CA VAL A 13 -10.03 -2.60 -10.91
C VAL A 13 -11.25 -3.48 -10.61
N ILE A 14 -11.03 -4.77 -10.43
CA ILE A 14 -12.09 -5.73 -10.08
C ILE A 14 -11.85 -6.24 -8.66
N GLY A 15 -12.77 -5.91 -7.74
CA GLY A 15 -12.80 -6.46 -6.39
C GLY A 15 -13.98 -7.41 -6.20
N ALA A 16 -13.76 -8.54 -5.54
CA ALA A 16 -14.84 -9.45 -5.24
C ALA A 16 -14.73 -10.11 -3.86
N TYR A 17 -15.86 -10.16 -3.17
CA TYR A 17 -16.10 -11.00 -2.00
C TYR A 17 -16.71 -12.33 -2.47
N VAL A 18 -16.09 -13.46 -2.13
CA VAL A 18 -16.50 -14.77 -2.60
C VAL A 18 -16.61 -15.76 -1.45
N GLU A 19 -17.77 -16.35 -1.24
CA GLU A 19 -17.98 -17.44 -0.27
C GLU A 19 -17.74 -18.83 -0.87
N GLY A 20 -18.16 -19.02 -2.13
CA GLY A 20 -17.99 -20.24 -2.88
C GLY A 20 -18.36 -20.05 -4.34
N VAL A 21 -18.06 -21.02 -5.18
CA VAL A 21 -18.40 -20.99 -6.60
C VAL A 21 -18.99 -22.34 -7.01
N PRO A 22 -20.09 -22.37 -7.79
CA PRO A 22 -20.69 -23.60 -8.25
C PRO A 22 -19.89 -24.30 -9.36
N ASP A 23 -19.17 -23.52 -10.16
CA ASP A 23 -18.30 -23.99 -11.24
C ASP A 23 -16.88 -23.44 -11.03
N GLY A 24 -16.01 -24.25 -10.42
CA GLY A 24 -14.62 -23.88 -10.13
C GLY A 24 -13.79 -23.66 -11.39
N ARG A 25 -14.01 -24.46 -12.46
CA ARG A 25 -13.26 -24.33 -13.71
C ARG A 25 -13.62 -23.05 -14.45
N GLY A 26 -14.90 -22.80 -14.63
CA GLY A 26 -15.39 -21.58 -15.26
C GLY A 26 -15.02 -20.33 -14.48
N PHE A 27 -14.99 -20.42 -13.15
CA PHE A 27 -14.49 -19.35 -12.30
C PHE A 27 -13.00 -19.08 -12.55
N TYR A 28 -12.15 -20.11 -12.52
CA TYR A 28 -10.72 -19.99 -12.79
C TYR A 28 -10.43 -19.37 -14.17
N GLU A 29 -11.07 -19.88 -15.22
CA GLU A 29 -10.90 -19.37 -16.58
C GLU A 29 -11.33 -17.89 -16.70
N GLY A 30 -12.47 -17.55 -16.07
CA GLY A 30 -12.96 -16.17 -16.03
C GLY A 30 -12.04 -15.23 -15.23
N LEU A 31 -11.49 -15.74 -14.13
CA LEU A 31 -10.57 -15.02 -13.27
C LEU A 31 -9.25 -14.75 -13.98
N ALA A 32 -8.65 -15.78 -14.60
CA ALA A 32 -7.40 -15.64 -15.35
C ALA A 32 -7.54 -14.68 -16.55
N ALA A 33 -8.66 -14.77 -17.26
CA ALA A 33 -8.96 -13.84 -18.37
C ALA A 33 -9.12 -12.38 -17.88
N ALA A 34 -9.68 -12.17 -16.69
CA ALA A 34 -9.83 -10.85 -16.12
C ALA A 34 -8.49 -10.31 -15.59
N ALA A 35 -7.73 -11.13 -14.85
CA ALA A 35 -6.46 -10.76 -14.27
C ALA A 35 -5.37 -10.46 -15.33
N ALA A 36 -5.49 -11.05 -16.53
CA ALA A 36 -4.62 -10.71 -17.65
C ALA A 36 -4.84 -9.28 -18.21
N LYS A 37 -5.96 -8.63 -17.88
CA LYS A 37 -6.34 -7.31 -18.41
C LYS A 37 -6.36 -6.22 -17.34
N LYS A 38 -6.73 -6.57 -16.12
CA LYS A 38 -6.96 -5.61 -15.02
C LYS A 38 -6.50 -6.19 -13.69
N PRO A 39 -6.16 -5.38 -12.70
CA PRO A 39 -6.00 -5.85 -11.33
C PRO A 39 -7.29 -6.51 -10.83
N VAL A 40 -7.17 -7.73 -10.32
CA VAL A 40 -8.30 -8.45 -9.71
C VAL A 40 -7.93 -8.82 -8.27
N ILE A 41 -8.72 -8.36 -7.33
CA ILE A 41 -8.54 -8.60 -5.89
C ILE A 41 -9.72 -9.43 -5.37
N ILE A 42 -9.42 -10.56 -4.73
CA ILE A 42 -10.44 -11.47 -4.23
C ILE A 42 -10.31 -11.63 -2.71
N HIS A 43 -11.37 -11.32 -2.00
CA HIS A 43 -11.52 -11.72 -0.61
C HIS A 43 -12.36 -13.00 -0.52
N LYS A 44 -11.70 -14.13 -0.22
CA LYS A 44 -12.37 -15.42 0.02
C LYS A 44 -12.82 -15.50 1.47
N ALA A 45 -14.11 -15.50 1.70
CA ALA A 45 -14.71 -15.75 3.01
C ALA A 45 -14.92 -17.26 3.29
N GLY A 46 -15.11 -17.62 4.54
CA GLY A 46 -15.27 -19.04 4.94
C GLY A 46 -13.96 -19.83 4.86
N ARG A 47 -12.85 -19.23 5.25
CA ARG A 47 -11.50 -19.85 5.22
C ARG A 47 -11.25 -20.82 6.39
N THR A 48 -11.96 -20.65 7.49
CA THR A 48 -11.88 -21.53 8.68
C THR A 48 -13.00 -22.55 8.65
N GLN A 49 -12.87 -23.63 9.43
CA GLN A 49 -13.93 -24.64 9.54
C GLN A 49 -15.28 -24.04 10.00
N ALA A 50 -15.25 -23.10 10.95
CA ALA A 50 -16.46 -22.42 11.41
C ALA A 50 -17.05 -21.51 10.34
N GLY A 51 -16.21 -20.72 9.66
CA GLY A 51 -16.63 -19.88 8.55
C GLY A 51 -17.17 -20.68 7.36
N ALA A 52 -16.54 -21.81 7.02
CA ALA A 52 -17.00 -22.68 5.95
C ALA A 52 -18.38 -23.30 6.27
N ARG A 53 -18.63 -23.74 7.52
CA ARG A 53 -19.97 -24.20 7.93
C ARG A 53 -21.02 -23.08 7.83
N SER A 54 -20.67 -21.87 8.23
CA SER A 54 -21.56 -20.71 8.09
C SER A 54 -21.86 -20.40 6.63
N ALA A 55 -20.85 -20.31 5.78
CA ALA A 55 -21.01 -20.07 4.34
C ALA A 55 -21.86 -21.15 3.66
N ALA A 56 -21.67 -22.44 4.01
CA ALA A 56 -22.44 -23.55 3.46
C ALA A 56 -23.94 -23.49 3.79
N SER A 57 -24.31 -22.85 4.90
CA SER A 57 -25.72 -22.64 5.26
C SER A 57 -26.41 -21.58 4.40
N HIS A 58 -25.65 -20.70 3.76
CA HIS A 58 -26.15 -19.61 2.92
C HIS A 58 -25.99 -19.89 1.42
N THR A 59 -24.97 -20.65 1.05
CA THR A 59 -24.70 -20.99 -0.34
C THR A 59 -24.59 -22.51 -0.50
N ALA A 60 -25.25 -23.07 -1.48
CA ALA A 60 -25.14 -24.51 -1.79
C ALA A 60 -23.79 -24.89 -2.44
N ALA A 61 -22.82 -23.96 -2.46
CA ALA A 61 -21.53 -24.14 -3.11
C ALA A 61 -20.49 -24.74 -2.15
N LEU A 62 -19.64 -25.63 -2.66
CA LEU A 62 -18.49 -26.16 -1.93
C LEU A 62 -17.49 -25.03 -1.63
N ALA A 63 -17.17 -24.85 -0.35
CA ALA A 63 -16.29 -23.76 0.10
C ALA A 63 -14.83 -23.94 -0.37
N GLY A 64 -14.39 -25.20 -0.61
CA GLY A 64 -12.98 -25.51 -0.86
C GLY A 64 -12.09 -25.23 0.37
N THR A 65 -10.81 -25.64 0.33
CA THR A 65 -9.85 -25.30 1.38
C THR A 65 -9.20 -23.93 1.10
N ALA A 66 -8.72 -23.26 2.16
CA ALA A 66 -8.04 -21.98 2.03
C ALA A 66 -6.80 -22.07 1.12
N GLU A 67 -6.04 -23.17 1.23
CA GLU A 67 -4.83 -23.42 0.45
C GLU A 67 -5.14 -23.57 -1.04
N LEU A 68 -6.25 -24.28 -1.37
CA LEU A 68 -6.70 -24.43 -2.74
C LEU A 68 -7.05 -23.06 -3.35
N TRP A 69 -7.79 -22.24 -2.60
CA TRP A 69 -8.16 -20.90 -3.05
C TRP A 69 -6.95 -20.01 -3.28
N SER A 70 -6.01 -19.94 -2.33
CA SER A 70 -4.75 -19.18 -2.50
C SER A 70 -3.98 -19.63 -3.73
N THR A 71 -3.90 -20.94 -3.96
CA THR A 71 -3.23 -21.50 -5.14
C THR A 71 -3.92 -21.09 -6.43
N VAL A 72 -5.25 -21.22 -6.50
CA VAL A 72 -6.07 -20.85 -7.66
C VAL A 72 -5.93 -19.36 -7.98
N LEU A 73 -6.04 -18.49 -6.97
CA LEU A 73 -5.90 -17.04 -7.14
C LEU A 73 -4.52 -16.67 -7.68
N LYS A 74 -3.46 -17.23 -7.08
CA LYS A 74 -2.08 -17.01 -7.50
C LYS A 74 -1.84 -17.49 -8.95
N GLN A 75 -2.31 -18.67 -9.32
CA GLN A 75 -2.16 -19.20 -10.69
C GLN A 75 -2.95 -18.39 -11.72
N ALA A 76 -4.10 -17.82 -11.33
CA ALA A 76 -4.90 -16.96 -12.19
C ALA A 76 -4.32 -15.53 -12.32
N GLY A 77 -3.31 -15.16 -11.52
CA GLY A 77 -2.75 -13.80 -11.49
C GLY A 77 -3.60 -12.80 -10.70
N ALA A 78 -4.52 -13.28 -9.85
CA ALA A 78 -5.33 -12.45 -8.97
C ALA A 78 -4.67 -12.27 -7.59
N HIS A 79 -4.96 -11.16 -6.94
CA HIS A 79 -4.48 -10.86 -5.58
C HIS A 79 -5.48 -11.34 -4.53
N GLU A 80 -4.97 -11.94 -3.44
CA GLU A 80 -5.80 -12.38 -2.33
C GLU A 80 -5.82 -11.31 -1.24
N ALA A 81 -7.03 -10.86 -0.85
CA ALA A 81 -7.24 -10.04 0.33
C ALA A 81 -7.62 -10.91 1.53
N ARG A 82 -6.98 -10.70 2.69
CA ARG A 82 -7.18 -11.48 3.92
C ARG A 82 -8.50 -11.14 4.61
N ASN A 83 -8.94 -9.91 4.48
CA ASN A 83 -10.17 -9.36 5.05
C ASN A 83 -10.74 -8.29 4.13
N GLN A 84 -11.89 -7.74 4.53
CA GLN A 84 -12.61 -6.75 3.74
C GLN A 84 -11.92 -5.39 3.69
N GLU A 85 -11.24 -5.00 4.76
CA GLU A 85 -10.44 -3.77 4.83
C GLU A 85 -9.30 -3.84 3.82
N GLN A 86 -8.51 -4.91 3.85
CA GLN A 86 -7.44 -5.13 2.88
C GLN A 86 -7.95 -5.22 1.42
N LEU A 87 -9.17 -5.75 1.20
CA LEU A 87 -9.78 -5.74 -0.13
C LEU A 87 -9.93 -4.31 -0.63
N LEU A 88 -10.48 -3.42 0.20
CA LEU A 88 -10.69 -2.01 -0.15
C LEU A 88 -9.37 -1.26 -0.35
N ASP A 89 -8.40 -1.46 0.54
CA ASP A 89 -7.08 -0.83 0.44
C ASP A 89 -6.35 -1.22 -0.85
N LEU A 90 -6.37 -2.52 -1.18
CA LEU A 90 -5.75 -3.01 -2.42
C LEU A 90 -6.47 -2.49 -3.67
N MET A 91 -7.81 -2.38 -3.63
CA MET A 91 -8.57 -1.79 -4.73
C MET A 91 -8.24 -0.32 -4.91
N LEU A 92 -8.23 0.47 -3.83
CA LEU A 92 -7.85 1.88 -3.87
C LEU A 92 -6.41 2.06 -4.36
N GLY A 93 -5.48 1.27 -3.84
CA GLY A 93 -4.09 1.32 -4.28
C GLY A 93 -3.94 0.99 -5.77
N ALA A 94 -4.64 -0.03 -6.26
CA ALA A 94 -4.58 -0.44 -7.65
C ALA A 94 -5.23 0.57 -8.62
N ASP A 95 -6.22 1.33 -8.14
CA ASP A 95 -6.93 2.34 -8.94
C ASP A 95 -6.20 3.69 -8.95
N MET A 96 -5.68 4.11 -7.81
CA MET A 96 -5.15 5.47 -7.62
C MET A 96 -3.64 5.60 -7.82
N LEU A 97 -2.86 4.53 -7.54
CA LEU A 97 -1.41 4.61 -7.64
C LEU A 97 -0.95 4.30 -9.05
N PRO A 98 -0.13 5.17 -9.67
CA PRO A 98 0.52 4.83 -10.92
C PRO A 98 1.49 3.66 -10.71
N SER A 99 1.78 2.92 -11.78
CA SER A 99 2.78 1.83 -11.74
C SER A 99 4.15 2.38 -11.36
N SER A 100 4.84 1.74 -10.42
CA SER A 100 6.22 2.08 -10.11
C SER A 100 7.15 1.55 -11.19
N GLY A 101 8.21 2.31 -11.50
CA GLY A 101 9.26 1.90 -12.44
C GLY A 101 10.21 0.83 -11.87
N GLY A 102 10.12 0.53 -10.57
CA GLY A 102 10.99 -0.40 -9.86
C GLY A 102 10.49 -0.69 -8.45
N ARG A 103 11.38 -1.18 -7.58
CA ARG A 103 11.06 -1.68 -6.24
C ARG A 103 11.81 -0.99 -5.10
N ASN A 104 12.63 0.00 -5.40
CA ASN A 104 13.35 0.75 -4.38
C ASN A 104 12.43 1.75 -3.69
N ILE A 105 12.18 1.56 -2.41
CA ILE A 105 11.17 2.30 -1.69
C ILE A 105 11.75 3.28 -0.67
N ALA A 106 11.23 4.51 -0.66
CA ALA A 106 11.42 5.47 0.40
C ALA A 106 10.28 5.34 1.41
N ILE A 107 10.58 5.36 2.71
CA ILE A 107 9.59 5.27 3.79
C ILE A 107 9.80 6.45 4.72
N VAL A 108 8.79 7.32 4.85
CA VAL A 108 8.89 8.54 5.63
C VAL A 108 7.69 8.67 6.57
N GLY A 109 7.94 9.15 7.78
CA GLY A 109 6.90 9.46 8.76
C GLY A 109 6.59 8.32 9.72
N GLY A 110 5.66 8.57 10.64
CA GLY A 110 5.43 7.70 11.79
C GLY A 110 6.53 7.80 12.83
N GLY A 111 6.43 7.05 13.91
CA GLY A 111 7.49 6.89 14.93
C GLY A 111 8.37 5.67 14.64
N GLY A 112 9.42 5.46 15.44
CA GLY A 112 10.39 4.38 15.25
C GLY A 112 9.78 3.00 15.10
N GLY A 113 8.77 2.65 15.90
CA GLY A 113 8.07 1.37 15.80
C GLY A 113 7.35 1.18 14.47
N ARG A 114 6.66 2.22 13.97
CA ARG A 114 6.00 2.18 12.65
C ARG A 114 7.02 2.10 11.51
N SER A 115 8.14 2.77 11.65
CA SER A 115 9.23 2.71 10.67
C SER A 115 9.76 1.29 10.50
N VAL A 116 10.00 0.57 11.60
CA VAL A 116 10.43 -0.85 11.57
C VAL A 116 9.37 -1.72 10.90
N GLN A 117 8.11 -1.63 11.33
CA GLN A 117 7.02 -2.41 10.75
C GLN A 117 6.83 -2.14 9.25
N SER A 118 6.97 -0.88 8.82
CA SER A 118 6.86 -0.52 7.40
C SER A 118 8.02 -1.08 6.58
N ALA A 119 9.22 -1.12 7.13
CA ALA A 119 10.38 -1.73 6.47
C ALA A 119 10.20 -3.24 6.31
N ASP A 120 9.83 -3.94 7.38
CA ASP A 120 9.57 -5.38 7.35
C ASP A 120 8.47 -5.70 6.31
N ALA A 121 7.35 -4.99 6.37
CA ALA A 121 6.25 -5.18 5.42
C ALA A 121 6.66 -4.92 3.97
N ALA A 122 7.49 -3.91 3.72
CA ALA A 122 7.98 -3.60 2.38
C ALA A 122 8.87 -4.74 1.85
N GLU A 123 9.85 -5.21 2.63
CA GLU A 123 10.77 -6.26 2.20
C GLU A 123 10.08 -7.62 2.07
N GLU A 124 9.15 -7.97 2.97
CA GLU A 124 8.33 -9.18 2.86
C GLU A 124 7.47 -9.22 1.59
N ASN A 125 7.12 -8.05 1.04
CA ASN A 125 6.38 -7.91 -0.21
C ASN A 125 7.29 -7.63 -1.43
N GLY A 126 8.60 -7.81 -1.29
CA GLY A 126 9.57 -7.78 -2.39
C GLY A 126 10.01 -6.39 -2.83
N PHE A 127 9.79 -5.37 -2.00
CA PHE A 127 10.43 -4.07 -2.16
C PHE A 127 11.82 -4.07 -1.53
N THR A 128 12.65 -3.10 -1.90
CA THR A 128 13.96 -2.89 -1.32
C THR A 128 13.99 -1.55 -0.59
N VAL A 129 14.17 -1.59 0.72
CA VAL A 129 14.31 -0.38 1.55
C VAL A 129 15.76 0.11 1.42
N VAL A 130 16.02 0.91 0.39
CA VAL A 130 17.36 1.41 0.08
C VAL A 130 17.81 2.41 1.13
N PRO A 131 19.03 2.28 1.71
CA PRO A 131 19.58 3.28 2.62
C PRO A 131 19.56 4.68 2.03
N LEU A 132 19.55 5.72 2.89
CA LEU A 132 19.53 7.11 2.42
C LEU A 132 20.75 7.39 1.52
N PRO A 133 20.55 7.74 0.23
CA PRO A 133 21.66 7.92 -0.69
C PRO A 133 22.43 9.22 -0.42
N ASP A 134 23.67 9.29 -0.90
CA ASP A 134 24.58 10.41 -0.65
C ASP A 134 24.09 11.74 -1.21
N ASP A 135 23.37 11.73 -2.34
CA ASP A 135 22.77 12.93 -2.92
C ASP A 135 21.69 13.52 -2.00
N VAL A 136 20.82 12.67 -1.44
CA VAL A 136 19.81 13.08 -0.46
C VAL A 136 20.49 13.52 0.85
N ARG A 137 21.45 12.75 1.36
CA ARG A 137 22.20 13.08 2.59
C ARG A 137 22.89 14.43 2.50
N ARG A 138 23.49 14.76 1.36
CA ARG A 138 24.10 16.08 1.12
C ARG A 138 23.07 17.20 1.19
N ARG A 139 21.91 17.03 0.56
CA ARG A 139 20.82 18.03 0.58
C ARG A 139 20.21 18.19 1.97
N VAL A 140 20.11 17.10 2.74
CA VAL A 140 19.71 17.16 4.15
C VAL A 140 20.76 17.97 4.95
N ARG A 141 22.05 17.76 4.71
CA ARG A 141 23.11 18.50 5.41
C ARG A 141 23.07 20.00 5.13
N GLU A 142 22.68 20.41 3.92
CA GLU A 142 22.49 21.83 3.58
C GLU A 142 21.32 22.47 4.33
N LYS A 143 20.23 21.73 4.56
CA LYS A 143 19.01 22.23 5.21
C LYS A 143 19.01 22.04 6.73
N ALA A 144 19.59 20.96 7.20
CA ALA A 144 19.59 20.53 8.60
C ALA A 144 20.91 19.79 8.92
N PRO A 145 22.04 20.51 9.08
CA PRO A 145 23.38 19.90 9.21
C PRO A 145 23.49 18.85 10.31
N GLY A 146 22.89 19.09 11.48
CA GLY A 146 22.90 18.18 12.62
C GLY A 146 22.09 16.89 12.42
N LEU A 147 21.26 16.81 11.38
CA LEU A 147 20.40 15.66 11.10
C LEU A 147 21.05 14.68 10.10
N ALA A 148 21.92 15.16 9.24
CA ALA A 148 22.40 14.40 8.08
C ALA A 148 23.05 13.05 8.39
N ASP A 149 23.68 12.92 9.56
CA ASP A 149 24.38 11.71 9.98
C ASP A 149 23.46 10.71 10.73
N TRP A 150 22.27 11.16 11.12
CA TRP A 150 21.30 10.37 11.89
C TRP A 150 20.09 9.92 11.07
N VAL A 151 19.75 10.66 10.03
CA VAL A 151 18.62 10.33 9.18
C VAL A 151 18.93 9.14 8.28
N GLY A 152 17.98 8.21 8.21
CA GLY A 152 18.06 7.01 7.39
C GLY A 152 16.84 6.84 6.48
N ASN A 153 16.67 5.64 5.96
CA ASN A 153 15.45 5.13 5.38
C ASN A 153 15.20 3.74 6.00
N PRO A 154 14.10 3.51 6.70
CA PRO A 154 12.96 4.42 6.95
C PRO A 154 13.31 5.66 7.79
N VAL A 155 12.53 6.72 7.60
CA VAL A 155 12.68 7.96 8.37
C VAL A 155 11.75 7.96 9.56
N ASP A 156 12.32 7.87 10.75
CA ASP A 156 11.58 8.12 12.00
C ASP A 156 11.31 9.63 12.15
N GLN A 157 10.03 10.01 12.19
CA GLN A 157 9.63 11.41 12.32
C GLN A 157 10.15 12.07 13.61
N SER A 158 10.39 11.31 14.67
CA SER A 158 10.84 11.86 15.96
C SER A 158 12.19 12.54 15.86
N ILE A 159 13.08 12.04 15.01
CA ILE A 159 14.43 12.63 14.83
C ILE A 159 14.41 13.97 14.07
N LEU A 160 13.31 14.29 13.39
CA LEU A 160 13.15 15.55 12.66
C LEU A 160 12.79 16.72 13.58
N ALA A 161 12.40 16.44 14.83
CA ALA A 161 11.95 17.45 15.76
C ALA A 161 13.02 18.52 16.02
N GLY A 162 12.68 19.79 15.79
CA GLY A 162 13.60 20.91 15.99
C GLY A 162 14.67 21.09 14.92
N SER A 163 14.73 20.24 13.90
CA SER A 163 15.76 20.32 12.83
C SER A 163 15.47 21.37 11.75
N GLY A 164 14.23 21.87 11.69
CA GLY A 164 13.77 22.74 10.60
C GLY A 164 13.36 21.98 9.31
N LEU A 165 13.58 20.67 9.25
CA LEU A 165 13.15 19.81 8.14
C LEU A 165 11.93 19.00 8.55
N SER A 166 10.86 19.09 7.76
CA SER A 166 9.63 18.29 7.99
C SER A 166 9.70 16.94 7.28
N SER A 167 8.84 16.00 7.68
CA SER A 167 8.68 14.71 6.99
C SER A 167 8.35 14.90 5.51
N ASN A 168 7.44 15.83 5.19
CA ASN A 168 7.09 16.14 3.81
C ASN A 168 8.27 16.72 3.03
N GLY A 169 9.06 17.61 3.64
CA GLY A 169 10.26 18.17 3.01
C GLY A 169 11.34 17.12 2.76
N LEU A 170 11.48 16.13 3.64
CA LEU A 170 12.39 15.02 3.42
C LEU A 170 11.86 14.05 2.36
N LEU A 171 10.54 13.77 2.36
CA LEU A 171 9.90 12.98 1.32
C LEU A 171 10.16 13.57 -0.08
N GLU A 172 10.03 14.88 -0.25
CA GLU A 172 10.35 15.56 -1.51
C GLU A 172 11.80 15.34 -1.95
N LEU A 173 12.75 15.49 -1.02
CA LEU A 173 14.15 15.24 -1.31
C LEU A 173 14.42 13.79 -1.77
N MET A 174 13.74 12.82 -1.15
CA MET A 174 13.87 11.41 -1.51
C MET A 174 13.20 11.11 -2.86
N LEU A 175 12.04 11.66 -3.15
CA LEU A 175 11.34 11.48 -4.43
C LEU A 175 12.11 12.04 -5.62
N GLU A 176 12.88 13.11 -5.43
CA GLU A 176 13.75 13.68 -6.47
C GLU A 176 14.99 12.83 -6.75
N SER A 177 15.42 11.97 -5.82
CA SER A 177 16.57 11.07 -6.01
C SER A 177 16.24 9.91 -6.95
N ALA A 178 17.10 9.61 -7.88
CA ALA A 178 16.97 8.46 -8.78
C ALA A 178 17.09 7.09 -8.07
N ALA A 179 17.50 7.08 -6.80
CA ALA A 179 17.66 5.85 -6.02
C ALA A 179 16.32 5.22 -5.61
N TYR A 180 15.23 5.98 -5.62
CA TYR A 180 13.91 5.49 -5.23
C TYR A 180 12.95 5.46 -6.40
N ASP A 181 12.11 4.45 -6.44
CA ASP A 181 11.09 4.26 -7.47
C ASP A 181 9.69 4.65 -6.99
N LEU A 182 9.47 4.61 -5.68
CA LEU A 182 8.20 4.94 -5.03
C LEU A 182 8.43 5.31 -3.57
N ALA A 183 7.39 5.82 -2.90
CA ALA A 183 7.45 6.13 -1.49
C ALA A 183 6.20 5.71 -0.71
N ILE A 184 6.39 5.45 0.60
CA ILE A 184 5.33 5.40 1.61
C ILE A 184 5.48 6.62 2.52
N ALA A 185 4.39 7.36 2.68
CA ALA A 185 4.28 8.44 3.65
C ALA A 185 3.33 8.03 4.77
N ASN A 186 3.87 7.74 5.95
CA ASN A 186 3.08 7.45 7.14
C ASN A 186 2.65 8.77 7.80
N VAL A 187 1.34 8.96 7.96
CA VAL A 187 0.77 10.08 8.72
C VAL A 187 0.46 9.59 10.13
N GLY A 188 1.28 9.97 11.08
CA GLY A 188 1.05 9.66 12.49
C GLY A 188 0.10 10.69 13.11
N GLU A 189 -1.18 10.39 13.23
CA GLU A 189 -2.17 11.26 13.88
C GLU A 189 -1.76 11.62 15.32
N ASP A 190 -1.15 10.69 16.04
CA ASP A 190 -0.70 10.84 17.43
C ASP A 190 0.21 12.04 17.65
N TRP A 191 0.97 12.45 16.63
CA TRP A 191 1.86 13.60 16.69
C TRP A 191 1.14 14.95 16.77
N PHE A 192 -0.13 14.95 16.42
CA PHE A 192 -0.95 16.16 16.42
C PHE A 192 -1.83 16.24 17.65
N PHE A 193 -2.17 15.12 18.30
CA PHE A 193 -3.03 15.12 19.50
C PHE A 193 -2.40 15.86 20.69
N GLY A 194 -3.24 16.55 21.45
CA GLY A 194 -2.83 17.27 22.67
C GLY A 194 -2.15 18.62 22.43
N ARG A 195 -2.07 19.09 21.18
CA ARG A 195 -1.56 20.43 20.85
C ARG A 195 -2.72 21.39 20.55
N PRO A 196 -2.65 22.67 20.95
CA PRO A 196 -3.72 23.62 20.72
C PRO A 196 -4.12 23.82 19.24
N ASP A 197 -3.17 23.62 18.33
CA ASP A 197 -3.30 23.81 16.89
C ASP A 197 -3.26 22.48 16.09
N ALA A 198 -3.55 21.35 16.75
CA ALA A 198 -3.45 20.00 16.20
C ALA A 198 -4.18 19.85 14.85
N SER A 199 -5.45 20.29 14.79
CA SER A 199 -6.28 20.18 13.58
C SER A 199 -5.69 20.94 12.38
N ASP A 200 -5.21 22.16 12.62
CA ASP A 200 -4.69 23.00 11.54
C ASP A 200 -3.32 22.49 11.05
N ARG A 201 -2.50 21.98 11.95
CA ARG A 201 -1.23 21.33 11.59
C ARG A 201 -1.46 20.06 10.79
N LEU A 202 -2.40 19.21 11.20
CA LEU A 202 -2.74 18.00 10.48
C LEU A 202 -3.27 18.34 9.08
N LYS A 203 -4.21 19.28 8.98
CA LYS A 203 -4.72 19.76 7.68
C LYS A 203 -3.59 20.29 6.79
N HIS A 204 -2.68 21.09 7.34
CA HIS A 204 -1.55 21.61 6.59
C HIS A 204 -0.63 20.48 6.10
N ALA A 205 -0.32 19.51 6.95
CA ALA A 205 0.50 18.36 6.59
C ALA A 205 -0.16 17.51 5.50
N CYS A 206 -1.48 17.23 5.61
CA CYS A 206 -2.24 16.48 4.62
C CYS A 206 -2.34 17.24 3.28
N ASN A 207 -2.62 18.55 3.31
CA ASN A 207 -2.66 19.37 2.08
C ASN A 207 -1.31 19.39 1.36
N ARG A 208 -0.22 19.50 2.11
CA ARG A 208 1.12 19.44 1.52
C ARG A 208 1.42 18.07 0.93
N LEU A 209 1.03 17.01 1.62
CA LEU A 209 1.20 15.64 1.14
C LEU A 209 0.37 15.37 -0.13
N ALA A 210 -0.87 15.87 -0.18
CA ALA A 210 -1.69 15.81 -1.39
C ALA A 210 -1.00 16.49 -2.58
N GLN A 211 -0.43 17.69 -2.40
CA GLN A 211 0.33 18.37 -3.44
C GLN A 211 1.55 17.55 -3.91
N ILE A 212 2.26 16.90 -2.97
CA ILE A 212 3.38 16.02 -3.32
C ILE A 212 2.89 14.84 -4.17
N CYS A 213 1.78 14.20 -3.79
CA CYS A 213 1.19 13.10 -4.56
C CYS A 213 0.78 13.53 -5.97
N GLU A 214 0.18 14.72 -6.12
CA GLU A 214 -0.26 15.27 -7.42
C GLU A 214 0.92 15.66 -8.33
N THR A 215 2.02 16.12 -7.76
CA THR A 215 3.17 16.65 -8.55
C THR A 215 4.30 15.64 -8.73
N SER A 216 4.33 14.58 -7.94
CA SER A 216 5.38 13.57 -8.02
C SER A 216 5.23 12.70 -9.27
N ALA A 217 6.33 12.52 -10.00
CA ALA A 217 6.39 11.53 -11.08
C ALA A 217 6.44 10.07 -10.57
N LYS A 218 6.66 9.88 -9.26
CA LYS A 218 6.76 8.57 -8.62
C LYS A 218 5.54 8.32 -7.73
N PRO A 219 5.05 7.08 -7.64
CA PRO A 219 3.95 6.75 -6.75
C PRO A 219 4.25 7.07 -5.29
N VAL A 220 3.30 7.67 -4.60
CA VAL A 220 3.36 7.91 -3.15
C VAL A 220 2.12 7.29 -2.50
N ALA A 221 2.32 6.23 -1.74
CA ALA A 221 1.25 5.63 -0.94
C ALA A 221 1.19 6.34 0.42
N VAL A 222 0.02 6.88 0.76
CA VAL A 222 -0.23 7.52 2.05
C VAL A 222 -0.87 6.51 2.99
N VAL A 223 -0.28 6.31 4.16
CA VAL A 223 -0.78 5.41 5.21
C VAL A 223 -1.18 6.25 6.42
N LEU A 224 -2.44 6.12 6.83
CA LEU A 224 -3.07 6.83 7.95
C LEU A 224 -3.05 5.99 9.23
#